data_63021b99f6f5c3afd501a4e1853a81d9
#
_entry.id   63021b99f6f5c3afd501a4e1853a81d9
#
_cell.length_a   1.000
_cell.length_b   1.000
_cell.length_c   1.000
_cell.angle_alpha   90.00
_cell.angle_beta   90.00
_cell.angle_gamma   90.00
#
_symmetry.space_group_name_H-M   'P 1'
#
loop_
_entity.id
_entity.type
_entity.pdbx_description
1 polymer ?
#
loop_
_entity_poly.entity_id
_entity_poly.type
_entity_poly.pdbx_seq_one_letter_code
_entity_poly.pdbx_strand_id
1 'polypeptide(L)'
;DPLPGLDGARVQLSRPVQWQTHAVAKRAPVAATPPPSLRVHPDAAAPAQQWLRAVQRAWGTPSPAPPLAADGVPAAGEVAVWSGEGALPAHWQAWLQQGGSVLSRARPPTQAQVVARDAEGLPLLWQQRVGHGRVLHLPGEWDSARNPALRDAGLPRTLLLALQPLSPPRIGDARDQMPVRTALPLSAPPPRELADWLVMVILLLFALERWMASSARRRHVA
;
A
#
# COMPACT_ATOMS: atom_id res chain seq x y z
N ASP A 1 10.26 0.58 -21.23
CA ASP A 1 9.63 1.43 -20.20
C ASP A 1 10.11 0.95 -18.84
N PRO A 2 10.68 1.82 -17.99
CA PRO A 2 11.09 1.46 -16.66
C PRO A 2 9.87 0.96 -15.86
N LEU A 3 10.08 -0.04 -15.01
CA LEU A 3 9.03 -0.54 -14.13
C LEU A 3 8.55 0.62 -13.23
N PRO A 4 7.26 0.91 -13.16
CA PRO A 4 6.74 1.95 -12.28
C PRO A 4 7.09 1.60 -10.83
N GLY A 5 7.78 2.50 -10.15
CA GLY A 5 8.19 2.34 -8.74
C GLY A 5 9.68 2.14 -8.49
N LEU A 6 10.48 1.95 -9.54
CA LEU A 6 11.93 1.98 -9.43
C LEU A 6 12.45 3.29 -10.05
N ASP A 7 12.18 4.42 -9.42
CA ASP A 7 12.61 5.77 -9.85
C ASP A 7 14.15 5.86 -10.03
N GLY A 8 14.70 5.14 -11.00
CA GLY A 8 16.12 5.10 -11.29
C GLY A 8 17.03 4.53 -10.18
N ALA A 9 16.48 4.17 -9.03
CA ALA A 9 17.21 3.57 -7.92
C ALA A 9 17.56 2.12 -8.28
N ARG A 10 18.76 1.87 -8.73
CA ARG A 10 19.26 0.51 -8.95
C ARG A 10 19.65 -0.12 -7.62
N VAL A 11 19.28 -1.39 -7.45
CA VAL A 11 19.66 -2.16 -6.26
C VAL A 11 21.18 -2.22 -6.15
N GLN A 12 21.72 -1.80 -5.00
CA GLN A 12 23.15 -1.89 -4.71
C GLN A 12 23.42 -3.22 -4.01
N LEU A 13 24.37 -3.97 -4.52
CA LEU A 13 24.75 -5.27 -3.96
C LEU A 13 26.19 -5.23 -3.46
N SER A 14 26.40 -5.71 -2.24
CA SER A 14 27.74 -5.84 -1.60
C SER A 14 28.51 -7.06 -2.08
N ARG A 15 27.84 -8.02 -2.69
CA ARG A 15 28.45 -9.27 -3.17
C ARG A 15 28.24 -9.44 -4.66
N PRO A 16 29.19 -10.08 -5.37
CA PRO A 16 29.00 -10.43 -6.76
C PRO A 16 27.86 -11.44 -6.89
N VAL A 17 26.89 -11.13 -7.74
CA VAL A 17 25.76 -12.02 -8.07
C VAL A 17 25.93 -12.47 -9.51
N GLN A 18 25.77 -13.76 -9.76
CA GLN A 18 25.70 -14.30 -11.10
C GLN A 18 24.29 -14.09 -11.65
N TRP A 19 24.20 -13.32 -12.72
CA TRP A 19 22.94 -13.07 -13.42
C TRP A 19 22.76 -14.11 -14.52
N GLN A 20 21.66 -14.80 -14.50
CA GLN A 20 21.23 -15.63 -15.63
C GLN A 20 20.21 -14.85 -16.44
N THR A 21 20.56 -14.56 -17.69
CA THR A 21 19.65 -13.92 -18.64
C THR A 21 19.06 -14.99 -19.55
N HIS A 22 17.73 -15.04 -19.57
CA HIS A 22 17.01 -15.92 -20.48
C HIS A 22 16.49 -15.08 -21.64
N ALA A 23 16.78 -15.49 -22.88
CA ALA A 23 16.17 -14.88 -24.06
C ALA A 23 14.68 -15.18 -24.08
N VAL A 24 13.86 -14.16 -24.00
CA VAL A 24 12.40 -14.29 -24.12
C VAL A 24 11.96 -13.62 -25.41
N ALA A 25 11.04 -14.24 -26.13
CA ALA A 25 10.44 -13.65 -27.33
C ALA A 25 9.89 -12.25 -27.02
N LYS A 26 10.28 -11.26 -27.83
CA LYS A 26 9.85 -9.87 -27.68
C LYS A 26 8.32 -9.81 -27.72
N ARG A 27 7.72 -9.62 -26.55
CA ARG A 27 6.26 -9.50 -26.44
C ARG A 27 5.85 -8.12 -26.95
N ALA A 28 4.76 -8.07 -27.68
CA ALA A 28 4.20 -6.80 -28.13
C ALA A 28 3.97 -5.86 -26.91
N PRO A 29 4.18 -4.55 -27.07
CA PRO A 29 3.92 -3.60 -25.99
C PRO A 29 2.48 -3.76 -25.52
N VAL A 30 2.30 -4.01 -24.24
CA VAL A 30 0.97 -4.08 -23.65
C VAL A 30 0.38 -2.68 -23.69
N ALA A 31 -0.75 -2.53 -24.39
CA ALA A 31 -1.48 -1.27 -24.41
C ALA A 31 -1.73 -0.77 -22.97
N ALA A 32 -1.56 0.52 -22.74
CA ALA A 32 -1.86 1.12 -21.44
C ALA A 32 -3.32 0.81 -21.10
N THR A 33 -3.53 0.21 -19.92
CA THR A 33 -4.89 -0.06 -19.44
C THR A 33 -5.58 1.28 -19.19
N PRO A 34 -6.73 1.55 -19.80
CA PRO A 34 -7.45 2.79 -19.57
C PRO A 34 -7.83 2.92 -18.09
N PRO A 35 -7.98 4.15 -17.57
CA PRO A 35 -8.43 4.35 -16.21
C PRO A 35 -9.83 3.73 -16.02
N PRO A 36 -10.11 3.15 -14.83
CA PRO A 36 -11.39 2.53 -14.57
C PRO A 36 -12.50 3.59 -14.51
N SER A 37 -13.67 3.24 -14.99
CA SER A 37 -14.85 4.10 -14.86
C SER A 37 -15.48 3.94 -13.47
N LEU A 38 -15.72 5.04 -12.76
CA LEU A 38 -16.38 5.06 -11.46
C LEU A 38 -17.89 5.15 -11.66
N ARG A 39 -18.62 4.15 -11.17
CA ARG A 39 -20.09 4.07 -11.21
C ARG A 39 -20.65 4.37 -9.84
N VAL A 40 -21.21 5.55 -9.70
CA VAL A 40 -21.69 6.07 -8.42
C VAL A 40 -23.09 5.56 -8.14
N HIS A 41 -23.35 5.09 -6.90
CA HIS A 41 -24.71 4.75 -6.46
C HIS A 41 -25.59 6.00 -6.48
N PRO A 42 -26.88 5.90 -6.85
CA PRO A 42 -27.78 7.07 -7.00
C PRO A 42 -27.96 7.88 -5.71
N ASP A 43 -27.87 7.23 -4.54
CA ASP A 43 -28.04 7.89 -3.24
C ASP A 43 -26.79 8.67 -2.78
N ALA A 44 -25.76 8.78 -3.63
CA ALA A 44 -24.56 9.52 -3.27
C ALA A 44 -24.85 11.01 -3.14
N ALA A 45 -24.42 11.61 -2.04
CA ALA A 45 -24.54 13.03 -1.79
C ALA A 45 -23.83 13.89 -2.86
N ALA A 46 -24.37 15.06 -3.16
CA ALA A 46 -23.84 15.95 -4.21
C ALA A 46 -22.34 16.29 -4.03
N PRO A 47 -21.81 16.58 -2.82
CA PRO A 47 -20.36 16.82 -2.63
C PRO A 47 -19.50 15.63 -3.02
N ALA A 48 -19.93 14.42 -2.67
CA ALA A 48 -19.24 13.18 -3.04
C ALA A 48 -19.19 12.99 -4.56
N GLN A 49 -20.32 13.20 -5.23
CA GLN A 49 -20.39 13.15 -6.69
C GLN A 49 -19.47 14.18 -7.36
N GLN A 50 -19.44 15.40 -6.82
CA GLN A 50 -18.57 16.46 -7.34
C GLN A 50 -17.09 16.10 -7.21
N TRP A 51 -16.67 15.60 -6.06
CA TRP A 51 -15.32 15.14 -5.84
C TRP A 51 -14.94 13.97 -6.77
N LEU A 52 -15.78 12.96 -6.88
CA LEU A 52 -15.54 11.81 -7.78
C LEU A 52 -15.42 12.23 -9.25
N ARG A 53 -16.22 13.19 -9.70
CA ARG A 53 -16.08 13.78 -11.05
C ARG A 53 -14.73 14.50 -11.21
N ALA A 54 -14.24 15.17 -10.17
CA ALA A 54 -12.92 15.80 -10.21
C ALA A 54 -11.81 14.75 -10.32
N VAL A 55 -11.90 13.65 -9.56
CA VAL A 55 -10.97 12.52 -9.66
C VAL A 55 -10.97 11.90 -11.06
N GLN A 56 -12.13 11.64 -11.65
CA GLN A 56 -12.24 11.09 -13.02
C GLN A 56 -11.64 12.05 -14.07
N ARG A 57 -11.85 13.34 -13.91
CA ARG A 57 -11.20 14.35 -14.78
C ARG A 57 -9.67 14.34 -14.65
N ALA A 58 -9.16 14.20 -13.43
CA ALA A 58 -7.72 14.08 -13.20
C ALA A 58 -7.11 12.82 -13.85
N TRP A 59 -7.90 11.77 -14.04
CA TRP A 59 -7.51 10.56 -14.77
C TRP A 59 -7.61 10.70 -16.29
N GLY A 60 -8.08 11.85 -16.80
CA GLY A 60 -8.29 12.07 -18.24
C GLY A 60 -9.55 11.43 -18.79
N THR A 61 -10.51 11.04 -17.94
CA THR A 61 -11.80 10.51 -18.38
C THR A 61 -12.67 11.66 -18.90
N PRO A 62 -13.01 11.73 -20.19
CA PRO A 62 -13.63 12.92 -20.79
C PRO A 62 -15.07 13.14 -20.32
N SER A 63 -15.77 12.10 -19.95
CA SER A 63 -17.15 12.21 -19.45
C SER A 63 -17.37 11.24 -18.28
N PRO A 64 -17.89 11.72 -17.16
CA PRO A 64 -18.26 10.84 -16.07
C PRO A 64 -19.38 9.89 -16.53
N ALA A 65 -19.25 8.62 -16.20
CA ALA A 65 -20.31 7.65 -16.46
C ALA A 65 -21.59 8.05 -15.71
N PRO A 66 -22.77 7.80 -16.26
CA PRO A 66 -24.03 8.06 -15.56
C PRO A 66 -24.09 7.24 -14.27
N PRO A 67 -24.83 7.70 -13.24
CA PRO A 67 -25.01 6.93 -12.01
C PRO A 67 -25.61 5.56 -12.32
N LEU A 68 -25.34 4.58 -11.45
CA LEU A 68 -25.98 3.27 -11.53
C LEU A 68 -27.48 3.39 -11.25
N ALA A 69 -28.28 2.47 -11.79
CA ALA A 69 -29.61 2.23 -11.25
C ALA A 69 -29.50 1.70 -9.79
N ALA A 70 -30.54 1.86 -8.99
CA ALA A 70 -30.51 1.48 -7.56
C ALA A 70 -30.14 0.00 -7.33
N ASP A 71 -30.59 -0.87 -8.23
CA ASP A 71 -30.31 -2.32 -8.27
C ASP A 71 -29.24 -2.70 -9.31
N GLY A 72 -28.61 -1.69 -9.91
CA GLY A 72 -27.63 -1.87 -11.00
C GLY A 72 -26.30 -2.46 -10.51
N VAL A 73 -25.72 -3.30 -11.35
CA VAL A 73 -24.37 -3.86 -11.17
C VAL A 73 -23.44 -3.26 -12.22
N PRO A 74 -22.24 -2.80 -11.84
CA PRO A 74 -21.27 -2.28 -12.81
C PRO A 74 -20.85 -3.32 -13.83
N ALA A 75 -20.48 -2.87 -15.03
CA ALA A 75 -19.90 -3.72 -16.05
C ALA A 75 -18.48 -4.17 -15.66
N ALA A 76 -17.96 -5.18 -16.38
CA ALA A 76 -16.59 -5.64 -16.17
C ALA A 76 -15.59 -4.50 -16.42
N GLY A 77 -14.67 -4.29 -15.49
CA GLY A 77 -13.68 -3.20 -15.55
C GLY A 77 -14.15 -1.86 -15.00
N GLU A 78 -15.42 -1.73 -14.62
CA GLU A 78 -15.93 -0.57 -13.88
C GLU A 78 -15.73 -0.77 -12.37
N VAL A 79 -15.78 0.32 -11.61
CA VAL A 79 -15.68 0.34 -10.14
C VAL A 79 -16.97 0.90 -9.58
N ALA A 80 -17.65 0.11 -8.74
CA ALA A 80 -18.80 0.61 -7.99
C ALA A 80 -18.33 1.57 -6.89
N VAL A 81 -19.09 2.63 -6.68
CA VAL A 81 -18.79 3.63 -5.63
C VAL A 81 -19.95 3.66 -4.62
N TRP A 82 -19.61 3.25 -3.40
CA TRP A 82 -20.54 3.25 -2.26
C TRP A 82 -20.21 4.37 -1.27
N SER A 83 -21.02 5.38 -1.25
CA SER A 83 -20.88 6.52 -0.33
C SER A 83 -21.74 6.38 0.93
N GLY A 84 -22.52 5.30 1.08
CA GLY A 84 -23.28 4.97 2.27
C GLY A 84 -22.40 4.51 3.44
N GLU A 85 -22.92 4.65 4.66
CA GLU A 85 -22.24 4.16 5.88
C GLU A 85 -22.59 2.71 6.22
N GLY A 86 -23.65 2.19 5.63
CA GLY A 86 -24.15 0.84 5.87
C GLY A 86 -23.43 -0.24 5.07
N ALA A 87 -23.92 -1.46 5.22
CA ALA A 87 -23.45 -2.59 4.43
C ALA A 87 -23.67 -2.39 2.93
N LEU A 88 -22.83 -2.99 2.12
CA LEU A 88 -23.00 -3.00 0.67
C LEU A 88 -24.28 -3.72 0.27
N PRO A 89 -24.99 -3.27 -0.78
CA PRO A 89 -26.15 -3.97 -1.32
C PRO A 89 -25.86 -5.44 -1.62
N ALA A 90 -26.80 -6.32 -1.39
CA ALA A 90 -26.60 -7.77 -1.55
C ALA A 90 -26.18 -8.16 -2.97
N HIS A 91 -26.71 -7.51 -4.00
CA HIS A 91 -26.32 -7.75 -5.39
C HIS A 91 -24.85 -7.32 -5.68
N TRP A 92 -24.32 -6.31 -4.99
CA TRP A 92 -22.91 -5.94 -5.09
C TRP A 92 -22.01 -6.93 -4.36
N GLN A 93 -22.47 -7.55 -3.26
CA GLN A 93 -21.71 -8.60 -2.60
C GLN A 93 -21.54 -9.81 -3.53
N ALA A 94 -22.59 -10.23 -4.24
CA ALA A 94 -22.50 -11.29 -5.24
C ALA A 94 -21.55 -10.93 -6.38
N TRP A 95 -21.59 -9.69 -6.87
CA TRP A 95 -20.70 -9.20 -7.91
C TRP A 95 -19.22 -9.15 -7.44
N LEU A 96 -18.96 -8.76 -6.19
CA LEU A 96 -17.62 -8.81 -5.58
C LEU A 96 -17.07 -10.24 -5.56
N GLN A 97 -17.89 -11.25 -5.23
CA GLN A 97 -17.45 -12.65 -5.26
C GLN A 97 -16.97 -13.08 -6.66
N GLN A 98 -17.45 -12.45 -7.72
CA GLN A 98 -17.08 -12.70 -9.11
C GLN A 98 -15.88 -11.87 -9.61
N GLY A 99 -15.31 -11.01 -8.77
CA GLY A 99 -14.11 -10.22 -9.13
C GLY A 99 -14.36 -8.72 -9.28
N GLY A 100 -15.51 -8.22 -8.86
CA GLY A 100 -15.85 -6.80 -8.86
C GLY A 100 -14.92 -5.95 -7.98
N SER A 101 -14.91 -4.65 -8.21
CA SER A 101 -14.15 -3.69 -7.39
C SER A 101 -15.06 -2.59 -6.87
N VAL A 102 -15.03 -2.34 -5.56
CA VAL A 102 -15.83 -1.30 -4.91
C VAL A 102 -14.91 -0.28 -4.25
N LEU A 103 -15.23 0.99 -4.41
CA LEU A 103 -14.69 2.08 -3.59
C LEU A 103 -15.75 2.46 -2.55
N SER A 104 -15.44 2.31 -1.27
CA SER A 104 -16.38 2.50 -0.16
C SER A 104 -15.90 3.58 0.82
N ARG A 105 -16.86 4.38 1.31
CA ARG A 105 -16.65 5.31 2.41
C ARG A 105 -16.65 4.64 3.78
N ALA A 106 -17.18 3.44 3.86
CA ALA A 106 -17.32 2.70 5.12
C ALA A 106 -15.95 2.51 5.80
N ARG A 107 -15.97 2.47 7.13
CA ARG A 107 -14.77 2.18 7.92
C ARG A 107 -14.21 0.81 7.53
N PRO A 108 -12.89 0.70 7.33
CA PRO A 108 -12.27 -0.57 6.99
C PRO A 108 -12.44 -1.57 8.14
N PRO A 109 -12.69 -2.85 7.85
CA PRO A 109 -12.68 -3.90 8.87
C PRO A 109 -11.24 -4.18 9.33
N THR A 110 -11.08 -4.83 10.49
CA THR A 110 -9.77 -5.08 11.13
C THR A 110 -8.78 -5.83 10.24
N GLN A 111 -9.27 -6.69 9.35
CA GLN A 111 -8.45 -7.47 8.41
C GLN A 111 -8.07 -6.71 7.13
N ALA A 112 -8.55 -5.48 6.95
CA ALA A 112 -8.19 -4.70 5.77
C ALA A 112 -6.72 -4.25 5.83
N GLN A 113 -6.04 -4.33 4.69
CA GLN A 113 -4.63 -3.94 4.56
C GLN A 113 -4.53 -2.48 4.14
N VAL A 114 -3.61 -1.74 4.74
CA VAL A 114 -3.29 -0.37 4.32
C VAL A 114 -2.55 -0.42 2.99
N VAL A 115 -3.09 0.23 1.96
CA VAL A 115 -2.50 0.30 0.61
C VAL A 115 -1.94 1.68 0.28
N ALA A 116 -2.37 2.72 1.00
CA ALA A 116 -1.80 4.06 0.86
C ALA A 116 -1.84 4.81 2.20
N ARG A 117 -0.89 5.74 2.34
CA ARG A 117 -0.78 6.65 3.47
C ARG A 117 -0.78 8.08 2.95
N ASP A 118 -1.19 9.02 3.79
CA ASP A 118 -1.09 10.45 3.50
C ASP A 118 0.35 10.98 3.66
N ALA A 119 0.54 12.29 3.48
CA ALA A 119 1.84 12.94 3.61
C ALA A 119 2.41 12.86 5.03
N GLU A 120 1.57 12.74 6.04
CA GLU A 120 1.91 12.60 7.46
C GLU A 120 2.20 11.15 7.86
N GLY A 121 2.05 10.19 6.93
CA GLY A 121 2.26 8.77 7.15
C GLY A 121 1.06 8.05 7.77
N LEU A 122 -0.07 8.73 7.95
CA LEU A 122 -1.29 8.12 8.47
C LEU A 122 -1.97 7.27 7.38
N PRO A 123 -2.61 6.16 7.74
CA PRO A 123 -3.32 5.33 6.79
C PRO A 123 -4.46 6.10 6.12
N LEU A 124 -4.47 6.16 4.79
CA LEU A 124 -5.46 6.89 4.00
C LEU A 124 -6.40 5.95 3.24
N LEU A 125 -5.88 4.86 2.72
CA LEU A 125 -6.63 3.92 1.90
C LEU A 125 -6.35 2.49 2.35
N TRP A 126 -7.42 1.70 2.49
CA TRP A 126 -7.33 0.29 2.87
C TRP A 126 -7.95 -0.57 1.77
N GLN A 127 -7.47 -1.79 1.67
CA GLN A 127 -8.00 -2.79 0.77
C GLN A 127 -8.42 -4.04 1.54
N GLN A 128 -9.61 -4.53 1.23
CA GLN A 128 -10.12 -5.82 1.67
C GLN A 128 -10.41 -6.69 0.45
N ARG A 129 -10.01 -7.95 0.48
CA ARG A 129 -10.43 -8.94 -0.51
C ARG A 129 -11.74 -9.59 -0.10
N VAL A 130 -12.66 -9.72 -1.05
CA VAL A 130 -13.97 -10.35 -0.86
C VAL A 130 -14.19 -11.29 -2.04
N GLY A 131 -14.01 -12.59 -1.84
CA GLY A 131 -13.99 -13.57 -2.92
C GLY A 131 -12.87 -13.28 -3.93
N HIS A 132 -13.21 -13.17 -5.19
CA HIS A 132 -12.28 -12.77 -6.25
C HIS A 132 -12.15 -11.26 -6.43
N GLY A 133 -13.04 -10.49 -5.80
CA GLY A 133 -13.07 -9.03 -5.87
C GLY A 133 -12.38 -8.35 -4.73
N ARG A 134 -12.50 -7.02 -4.70
CA ARG A 134 -11.88 -6.18 -3.69
C ARG A 134 -12.74 -4.98 -3.33
N VAL A 135 -12.66 -4.58 -2.07
CA VAL A 135 -13.21 -3.32 -1.58
C VAL A 135 -12.06 -2.43 -1.16
N LEU A 136 -12.00 -1.22 -1.73
CA LEU A 136 -11.12 -0.16 -1.26
C LEU A 136 -11.92 0.74 -0.33
N HIS A 137 -11.39 0.96 0.85
CA HIS A 137 -12.00 1.82 1.85
C HIS A 137 -11.23 3.13 1.93
N LEU A 138 -11.94 4.22 1.65
CA LEU A 138 -11.48 5.60 1.87
C LEU A 138 -12.46 6.23 2.89
N PRO A 139 -12.22 6.02 4.19
CA PRO A 139 -13.15 6.46 5.23
C PRO A 139 -13.18 7.98 5.36
N GLY A 140 -14.26 8.48 5.92
CA GLY A 140 -14.48 9.89 6.13
C GLY A 140 -15.47 10.50 5.13
N GLU A 141 -15.75 11.78 5.31
CA GLU A 141 -16.66 12.49 4.41
C GLU A 141 -15.98 12.74 3.05
N TRP A 142 -16.72 12.47 1.98
CA TRP A 142 -16.27 12.78 0.62
C TRP A 142 -16.74 14.17 0.20
N ASP A 143 -16.48 15.12 1.07
CA ASP A 143 -16.64 16.54 0.87
C ASP A 143 -15.27 17.22 1.05
N SER A 144 -14.72 17.78 0.00
CA SER A 144 -13.42 18.45 0.04
C SER A 144 -13.40 19.69 0.94
N ALA A 145 -14.55 20.27 1.29
CA ALA A 145 -14.63 21.36 2.25
C ALA A 145 -14.38 20.87 3.68
N ARG A 146 -14.81 19.66 4.00
CA ARG A 146 -14.75 19.06 5.35
C ARG A 146 -13.60 18.08 5.54
N ASN A 147 -13.10 17.49 4.45
CA ASN A 147 -12.01 16.53 4.50
C ASN A 147 -10.78 17.05 3.73
N PRO A 148 -9.74 17.56 4.42
CA PRO A 148 -8.54 18.10 3.79
C PRO A 148 -7.78 17.06 2.96
N ALA A 149 -7.79 15.78 3.36
CA ALA A 149 -7.10 14.72 2.64
C ALA A 149 -7.58 14.56 1.18
N LEU A 150 -8.84 14.93 0.89
CA LEU A 150 -9.38 14.90 -0.47
C LEU A 150 -8.82 16.01 -1.39
N ARG A 151 -8.12 17.00 -0.83
CA ARG A 151 -7.47 18.09 -1.57
C ARG A 151 -6.04 17.75 -1.96
N ASP A 152 -5.51 16.65 -1.48
CA ASP A 152 -4.17 16.19 -1.86
C ASP A 152 -4.12 15.95 -3.38
N ALA A 153 -3.22 16.66 -4.05
CA ALA A 153 -3.01 16.54 -5.49
C ALA A 153 -2.54 15.14 -5.92
N GLY A 154 -1.91 14.39 -5.03
CA GLY A 154 -1.47 13.01 -5.24
C GLY A 154 -2.58 11.97 -5.11
N LEU A 155 -3.67 12.29 -4.42
CA LEU A 155 -4.74 11.34 -4.13
C LEU A 155 -5.39 10.72 -5.39
N PRO A 156 -5.71 11.46 -6.46
CA PRO A 156 -6.25 10.85 -7.68
C PRO A 156 -5.32 9.80 -8.28
N ARG A 157 -4.01 10.06 -8.32
CA ARG A 157 -3.02 9.10 -8.79
C ARG A 157 -2.95 7.86 -7.90
N THR A 158 -2.95 8.05 -6.60
CA THR A 158 -2.95 6.98 -5.61
C THR A 158 -4.18 6.07 -5.75
N LEU A 159 -5.36 6.66 -5.90
CA LEU A 159 -6.60 5.93 -6.16
C LEU A 159 -6.55 5.18 -7.49
N LEU A 160 -6.03 5.81 -8.55
CA LEU A 160 -5.89 5.16 -9.84
C LEU A 160 -5.03 3.90 -9.74
N LEU A 161 -3.86 4.01 -9.11
CA LEU A 161 -2.95 2.87 -8.92
C LEU A 161 -3.57 1.75 -8.08
N ALA A 162 -4.32 2.12 -7.03
CA ALA A 162 -5.00 1.15 -6.18
C ALA A 162 -6.20 0.47 -6.87
N LEU A 163 -6.88 1.17 -7.79
CA LEU A 163 -8.04 0.66 -8.53
C LEU A 163 -7.68 -0.07 -9.81
N GLN A 164 -6.50 0.17 -10.37
CA GLN A 164 -6.05 -0.58 -11.53
C GLN A 164 -5.81 -2.05 -11.16
N PRO A 165 -6.17 -3.01 -12.02
CA PRO A 165 -5.75 -4.38 -11.84
C PRO A 165 -4.21 -4.43 -11.82
N LEU A 166 -3.65 -5.25 -10.95
CA LEU A 166 -2.21 -5.49 -10.97
C LEU A 166 -1.81 -5.90 -12.39
N SER A 167 -0.95 -5.10 -13.00
CA SER A 167 -0.39 -5.48 -14.30
C SER A 167 0.26 -6.85 -14.17
N PRO A 168 0.03 -7.75 -15.11
CA PRO A 168 0.74 -9.02 -15.10
C PRO A 168 2.25 -8.76 -15.05
N PRO A 169 3.04 -9.64 -14.41
CA PRO A 169 4.47 -9.45 -14.30
C PRO A 169 5.06 -9.21 -15.69
N ARG A 170 5.76 -8.08 -15.83
CA ARG A 170 6.42 -7.71 -17.09
C ARG A 170 7.82 -8.25 -17.07
N ILE A 171 8.25 -8.80 -18.18
CA ILE A 171 9.65 -9.15 -18.41
C ILE A 171 10.31 -7.87 -18.91
N GLY A 172 11.18 -7.29 -18.09
CA GLY A 172 12.01 -6.14 -18.46
C GLY A 172 13.35 -6.57 -19.06
N ASP A 173 14.05 -5.64 -19.71
CA ASP A 173 15.44 -5.91 -20.13
C ASP A 173 16.29 -6.09 -18.86
N ALA A 174 16.99 -7.21 -18.77
CA ALA A 174 17.88 -7.50 -17.64
C ALA A 174 18.95 -6.42 -17.47
N ARG A 175 19.35 -5.76 -18.55
CA ARG A 175 20.33 -4.67 -18.50
C ARG A 175 19.84 -3.45 -17.75
N ASP A 176 18.54 -3.13 -17.86
CA ASP A 176 17.94 -2.00 -17.16
C ASP A 176 17.75 -2.28 -15.66
N GLN A 177 17.75 -3.56 -15.28
CA GLN A 177 17.57 -4.03 -13.91
C GLN A 177 18.86 -4.49 -13.25
N MET A 178 19.98 -4.50 -13.99
CA MET A 178 21.27 -4.89 -13.43
C MET A 178 21.69 -3.94 -12.31
N PRO A 179 22.03 -4.46 -11.12
CA PRO A 179 22.54 -3.62 -10.05
C PRO A 179 23.87 -2.98 -10.48
N VAL A 180 24.04 -1.73 -10.11
CA VAL A 180 25.29 -1.00 -10.34
C VAL A 180 26.27 -1.38 -9.23
N ARG A 181 27.46 -1.81 -9.60
CA ARG A 181 28.55 -1.90 -8.65
C ARG A 181 28.96 -0.49 -8.24
N THR A 182 28.67 -0.12 -7.03
CA THR A 182 29.15 1.15 -6.48
C THR A 182 30.47 0.89 -5.78
N ALA A 183 31.50 1.60 -6.19
CA ALA A 183 32.81 1.60 -5.51
C ALA A 183 32.75 2.33 -4.15
N LEU A 184 31.62 2.94 -3.83
CA LEU A 184 31.38 3.54 -2.52
C LEU A 184 31.37 2.43 -1.46
N PRO A 185 32.20 2.55 -0.42
CA PRO A 185 32.11 1.64 0.70
C PRO A 185 30.67 1.71 1.21
N LEU A 186 29.98 0.57 1.21
CA LEU A 186 28.69 0.46 1.90
C LEU A 186 28.90 1.04 3.28
N SER A 187 28.12 2.05 3.63
CA SER A 187 28.13 2.58 4.98
C SER A 187 28.04 1.38 5.91
N ALA A 188 29.09 1.16 6.68
CA ALA A 188 29.09 0.05 7.63
C ALA A 188 27.80 0.19 8.45
N PRO A 189 27.06 -0.90 8.67
CA PRO A 189 25.89 -0.83 9.53
C PRO A 189 26.33 -0.13 10.81
N PRO A 190 25.53 0.80 11.35
CA PRO A 190 25.89 1.52 12.56
C PRO A 190 26.34 0.48 13.59
N PRO A 191 27.48 0.70 14.26
CA PRO A 191 27.97 -0.24 15.25
C PRO A 191 26.81 -0.49 16.22
N ARG A 192 26.43 -1.76 16.34
CA ARG A 192 25.47 -2.12 17.38
C ARG A 192 26.10 -1.66 18.67
N GLU A 193 25.45 -0.76 19.37
CA GLU A 193 25.85 -0.32 20.69
C GLU A 193 25.72 -1.52 21.63
N LEU A 194 26.76 -2.35 21.63
CA LEU A 194 26.91 -3.43 22.60
C LEU A 194 27.32 -2.89 23.97
N ALA A 195 27.62 -1.58 24.05
CA ALA A 195 28.07 -0.92 25.27
C ALA A 195 27.10 -1.12 26.43
N ASP A 196 25.80 -0.93 26.21
CA ASP A 196 24.80 -1.06 27.25
C ASP A 196 24.69 -2.51 27.75
N TRP A 197 24.78 -3.46 26.85
CA TRP A 197 24.74 -4.88 27.20
C TRP A 197 26.00 -5.30 27.96
N LEU A 198 27.17 -4.81 27.55
CA LEU A 198 28.44 -5.06 28.19
C LEU A 198 28.46 -4.48 29.61
N VAL A 199 27.95 -3.25 29.77
CA VAL A 199 27.82 -2.59 31.09
C VAL A 199 26.91 -3.43 32.01
N MET A 200 25.78 -3.93 31.51
CA MET A 200 24.86 -4.76 32.28
C MET A 200 25.54 -6.08 32.73
N VAL A 201 26.30 -6.73 31.87
CA VAL A 201 27.08 -7.95 32.22
C VAL A 201 28.12 -7.67 33.26
N ILE A 202 28.87 -6.57 33.13
CA ILE A 202 29.89 -6.14 34.14
C ILE A 202 29.25 -5.86 35.50
N LEU A 203 28.14 -5.16 35.55
CA LEU A 203 27.39 -4.90 36.77
C LEU A 203 26.89 -6.18 37.45
N LEU A 204 26.42 -7.14 36.66
CA LEU A 204 25.93 -8.42 37.17
C LEU A 204 27.08 -9.27 37.74
N LEU A 205 28.23 -9.30 37.07
CA LEU A 205 29.45 -9.96 37.56
C LEU A 205 29.92 -9.34 38.86
N PHE A 206 29.96 -7.98 38.93
CA PHE A 206 30.35 -7.26 40.13
C PHE A 206 29.38 -7.52 41.31
N ALA A 207 28.08 -7.54 41.04
CA ALA A 207 27.08 -7.88 42.05
C ALA A 207 27.25 -9.32 42.58
N LEU A 208 27.54 -10.28 41.68
CA LEU A 208 27.79 -11.68 42.04
C LEU A 208 29.04 -11.82 42.88
N GLU A 209 30.14 -11.17 42.52
CA GLU A 209 31.39 -11.15 43.28
C GLU A 209 31.17 -10.57 44.70
N ARG A 210 30.46 -9.44 44.80
CA ARG A 210 30.12 -8.80 46.06
C ARG A 210 29.27 -9.70 46.96
N TRP A 211 28.30 -10.40 46.34
CA TRP A 211 27.44 -11.35 47.06
C TRP A 211 28.24 -12.53 47.60
N MET A 212 29.14 -13.12 46.79
CA MET A 212 30.00 -14.21 47.20
C MET A 212 30.94 -13.80 48.33
N ALA A 213 31.58 -12.60 48.21
CA ALA A 213 32.46 -12.06 49.27
C ALA A 213 31.73 -11.80 50.58
N SER A 214 30.48 -11.31 50.52
CA SER A 214 29.66 -11.07 51.72
C SER A 214 29.15 -12.37 52.35
N SER A 215 28.86 -13.39 51.55
CA SER A 215 28.41 -14.71 52.03
C SER A 215 29.56 -15.51 52.72
N ALA A 216 30.78 -15.35 52.21
CA ALA A 216 31.97 -15.97 52.83
C ALA A 216 32.26 -15.41 54.23
N ARG A 217 32.10 -14.07 54.44
CA ARG A 217 32.27 -13.45 55.75
C ARG A 217 31.28 -13.95 56.81
N ARG A 218 30.07 -14.29 56.43
CA ARG A 218 29.04 -14.81 57.36
C ARG A 218 29.34 -16.23 57.85
N ARG A 219 30.16 -17.01 57.15
CA ARG A 219 30.53 -18.35 57.53
C ARG A 219 31.72 -18.43 58.53
N HIS A 220 32.43 -17.32 58.72
CA HIS A 220 33.55 -17.26 59.66
C HIS A 220 33.19 -16.60 61.00
N VAL A 221 31.94 -16.22 61.24
CA VAL A 221 31.47 -15.60 62.50
C VAL A 221 30.48 -16.50 63.25
N ALA A 222 30.28 -17.74 62.81
CA ALA A 222 29.44 -18.73 63.47
C ALA A 222 30.29 -19.79 64.16
#